data_7e5f581140900cf30560065d890e0214
#
_entry.id   7e5f581140900cf30560065d890e0214
#
_cell.length_a   1.000
_cell.length_b   1.000
_cell.length_c   1.000
_cell.angle_alpha   90.00
_cell.angle_beta   90.00
_cell.angle_gamma   90.00
#
_symmetry.space_group_name_H-M   'P 1'
#
loop_
_entity.id
_entity.type
_entity.pdbx_description
1 polymer ?
#
loop_
_entity_poly.entity_id
_entity_poly.type
_entity_poly.pdbx_seq_one_letter_code
_entity_poly.pdbx_strand_id
1 'polypeptide(L)' 'MPTAYVLVTCELGSEKEIINQLKNIEGVKETHGTFGVYDILVKVELENVEKVQEIITMKIKKLSNIHSTLILMGTGDQN' A
#
# COMPACT_ATOMS: atom_id res chain seq x y z
N MET A 1 10.32 -9.49 9.72
CA MET A 1 9.75 -8.15 9.53
C MET A 1 8.31 -8.28 9.09
N PRO A 2 7.40 -7.63 9.78
CA PRO A 2 6.00 -7.72 9.37
C PRO A 2 5.76 -7.12 8.00
N THR A 3 4.87 -7.74 7.29
CA THR A 3 4.54 -7.36 5.92
C THR A 3 3.04 -7.14 5.81
N ALA A 4 2.65 -6.06 5.15
CA ALA A 4 1.26 -5.80 4.84
C ALA A 4 1.11 -5.66 3.34
N TYR A 5 -0.03 -6.08 2.84
CA TYR A 5 -0.42 -5.81 1.46
C TYR A 5 -1.59 -4.85 1.49
N VAL A 6 -1.48 -3.78 0.73
CA VAL A 6 -2.52 -2.76 0.68
C VAL A 6 -3.10 -2.75 -0.73
N LEU A 7 -4.40 -2.99 -0.81
CA LEU A 7 -5.12 -2.92 -2.07
C LEU A 7 -5.78 -1.56 -2.15
N VAL A 8 -5.52 -0.85 -3.22
CA VAL A 8 -5.90 0.55 -3.36
C VAL A 8 -6.82 0.72 -4.54
N THR A 9 -7.91 1.46 -4.33
CA THR A 9 -8.70 1.97 -5.43
C THR A 9 -8.43 3.46 -5.56
N CYS A 10 -8.41 3.96 -6.79
CA CYS A 10 -8.04 5.35 -7.00
C CYS A 10 -8.80 5.94 -8.17
N GLU A 11 -8.65 7.23 -8.34
CA GLU A 11 -9.28 7.96 -9.43
C GLU A 11 -8.78 7.43 -10.77
N LEU A 12 -9.68 7.26 -11.71
CA LEU A 12 -9.32 6.80 -13.04
C LEU A 12 -8.30 7.73 -13.67
N GLY A 13 -7.21 7.15 -14.17
CA GLY A 13 -6.14 7.93 -14.78
C GLY A 13 -5.06 8.36 -13.81
N SER A 14 -5.24 8.13 -12.50
CA SER A 14 -4.24 8.54 -11.51
C SER A 14 -3.26 7.43 -11.15
N GLU A 15 -3.45 6.25 -11.70
CA GLU A 15 -2.70 5.07 -11.22
C GLU A 15 -1.19 5.27 -11.31
N LYS A 16 -0.73 5.79 -12.44
CA LYS A 16 0.70 5.93 -12.64
C LYS A 16 1.33 6.91 -11.68
N GLU A 17 0.65 8.02 -11.47
CA GLU A 17 1.14 9.04 -10.55
C GLU A 17 1.18 8.50 -9.12
N ILE A 18 0.13 7.78 -8.73
CA ILE A 18 0.06 7.22 -7.38
C ILE A 18 1.15 6.18 -7.19
N ILE A 19 1.38 5.32 -8.17
CA ILE A 19 2.45 4.33 -8.07
C ILE A 19 3.79 5.02 -7.89
N ASN A 20 4.04 6.09 -8.65
CA ASN A 20 5.30 6.83 -8.50
C ASN A 20 5.45 7.41 -7.10
N GLN A 21 4.37 7.94 -6.54
CA GLN A 21 4.41 8.49 -5.18
C GLN A 21 4.62 7.39 -4.15
N LEU A 22 3.96 6.25 -4.34
CA LEU A 22 4.10 5.13 -3.41
C LEU A 22 5.53 4.62 -3.35
N LYS A 23 6.21 4.59 -4.48
CA LYS A 23 7.58 4.09 -4.51
C LYS A 23 8.53 4.91 -3.67
N ASN A 24 8.18 6.14 -3.35
CA ASN A 24 9.04 7.02 -2.55
C ASN A 24 8.72 6.96 -1.06
N ILE A 25 7.77 6.14 -0.66
CA ILE A 25 7.41 6.01 0.75
C ILE A 25 8.26 4.94 1.40
N GLU A 26 8.81 5.27 2.56
CA GLU A 26 9.63 4.34 3.33
C GLU A 26 8.82 3.09 3.63
N GLY A 27 9.43 1.93 3.42
CA GLY A 27 8.77 0.67 3.73
C GLY A 27 8.00 0.07 2.56
N VAL A 28 7.72 0.85 1.53
CA VAL A 28 7.06 0.31 0.34
C VAL A 28 8.07 -0.46 -0.48
N LYS A 29 7.85 -1.76 -0.62
CA LYS A 29 8.80 -2.65 -1.30
C LYS A 29 8.38 -2.98 -2.71
N GLU A 30 7.08 -3.05 -2.98
CA GLU A 30 6.58 -3.38 -4.30
C GLU A 30 5.29 -2.62 -4.55
N THR A 31 5.09 -2.21 -5.78
CA THR A 31 3.84 -1.61 -6.23
C THR A 31 3.50 -2.22 -7.59
N HIS A 32 2.24 -2.60 -7.74
CA HIS A 32 1.78 -3.23 -8.98
C HIS A 32 0.42 -2.67 -9.35
N GLY A 33 0.26 -2.27 -10.61
CA GLY A 33 -1.07 -2.02 -11.14
C GLY A 33 -1.79 -3.34 -11.31
N THR A 34 -3.10 -3.35 -11.05
CA THR A 34 -3.88 -4.56 -11.14
C THR A 34 -5.15 -4.31 -11.93
N PHE A 35 -5.78 -5.40 -12.35
CA PHE A 35 -7.08 -5.34 -12.99
C PHE A 35 -8.13 -5.85 -12.01
N GLY A 36 -9.34 -5.34 -12.13
CA GLY A 36 -10.46 -5.82 -11.35
C GLY A 36 -10.94 -4.78 -10.36
N VAL A 37 -11.34 -5.25 -9.19
CA VAL A 37 -11.94 -4.38 -8.18
C VAL A 37 -10.95 -3.34 -7.67
N TYR A 38 -9.69 -3.74 -7.53
CA TYR A 38 -8.65 -2.86 -7.02
C TYR A 38 -7.72 -2.45 -8.15
N ASP A 39 -7.13 -1.28 -8.00
CA ASP A 39 -6.30 -0.69 -9.05
C ASP A 39 -4.82 -0.89 -8.81
N ILE A 40 -4.40 -0.93 -7.55
CA ILE A 40 -2.98 -1.01 -7.20
C ILE A 40 -2.80 -1.94 -6.01
N LEU A 41 -1.75 -2.76 -6.08
CA LEU A 41 -1.33 -3.59 -4.97
C LEU A 41 0.00 -3.06 -4.45
N VAL A 42 0.09 -2.84 -3.14
CA VAL A 42 1.28 -2.30 -2.50
C VAL A 42 1.76 -3.26 -1.43
N LYS A 43 3.06 -3.55 -1.44
CA LYS A 43 3.66 -4.35 -0.37
C LYS A 43 4.45 -3.42 0.54
N VAL A 44 4.12 -3.44 1.84
CA VAL A 44 4.77 -2.61 2.85
C VAL A 44 5.42 -3.52 3.86
N GLU A 45 6.71 -3.28 4.14
CA GLU A 45 7.45 -4.11 5.08
C GLU A 45 8.36 -3.22 5.91
N LEU A 46 8.22 -3.28 7.24
CA LEU A 46 9.02 -2.48 8.16
C LEU A 46 9.32 -3.33 9.39
N GLU A 47 10.01 -2.72 10.36
CA GLU A 47 10.54 -3.43 11.51
C GLU A 47 9.47 -4.04 12.40
N ASN A 48 8.36 -3.33 12.57
CA ASN A 48 7.31 -3.80 13.45
C ASN A 48 5.95 -3.37 12.93
N VAL A 49 4.90 -3.94 13.52
CA VAL A 49 3.53 -3.71 13.06
C VAL A 49 3.14 -2.26 13.21
N GLU A 50 3.56 -1.62 14.30
CA GLU A 50 3.19 -0.23 14.52
C GLU A 50 3.72 0.67 13.42
N LYS A 51 4.96 0.44 12.98
CA LYS A 51 5.52 1.25 11.91
C LYS A 51 4.82 0.99 10.59
N VAL A 52 4.45 -0.25 10.33
CA VAL A 52 3.70 -0.57 9.13
C VAL A 52 2.37 0.17 9.12
N GLN A 53 1.65 0.11 10.24
CA GLN A 53 0.36 0.79 10.35
C GLN A 53 0.51 2.30 10.22
N GLU A 54 1.56 2.84 10.81
CA GLU A 54 1.82 4.28 10.75
C GLU A 54 2.06 4.73 9.32
N ILE A 55 2.89 4.01 8.58
CA ILE A 55 3.17 4.36 7.19
C ILE A 55 1.89 4.31 6.35
N ILE A 56 1.09 3.28 6.54
CA ILE A 56 -0.13 3.16 5.77
C ILE A 56 -1.08 4.31 6.09
N THR A 57 -1.28 4.59 7.37
CA THR A 57 -2.25 5.61 7.80
C THR A 57 -1.78 7.01 7.47
N MET A 58 -0.50 7.31 7.73
CA MET A 58 -0.01 8.67 7.63
C MET A 58 0.51 9.02 6.24
N LYS A 59 0.88 8.04 5.45
CA LYS A 59 1.47 8.30 4.15
C LYS A 59 0.59 7.79 3.00
N ILE A 60 0.22 6.53 3.02
CA ILE A 60 -0.49 5.96 1.89
C ILE A 60 -1.91 6.50 1.81
N LYS A 61 -2.64 6.47 2.91
CA LYS A 61 -4.04 6.93 2.91
C LYS A 61 -4.16 8.42 2.67
N LYS A 62 -3.08 9.16 2.82
CA LYS A 62 -3.12 10.61 2.65
C LYS A 62 -2.81 11.05 1.23
N LEU A 63 -2.47 10.13 0.35
CA LEU A 63 -2.20 10.49 -1.04
C LEU A 63 -3.49 10.96 -1.72
N SER A 64 -3.33 11.93 -2.61
CA SER A 64 -4.46 12.45 -3.37
C SER A 64 -4.99 11.39 -4.33
N ASN A 65 -6.28 11.44 -4.59
CA ASN A 65 -6.96 10.60 -5.58
C ASN A 65 -7.10 9.15 -5.18
N ILE A 66 -6.85 8.82 -3.93
CA ILE A 66 -7.12 7.48 -3.42
C ILE A 66 -8.55 7.45 -2.89
N HIS A 67 -9.33 6.49 -3.36
CA HIS A 67 -10.71 6.31 -2.94
C HIS A 67 -10.83 5.44 -1.71
N SER A 68 -10.16 4.30 -1.73
CA SER A 68 -10.25 3.38 -0.60
C SER A 68 -9.02 2.49 -0.55
N THR A 69 -8.80 1.92 0.62
CA THR A 69 -7.70 0.97 0.83
C THR A 69 -8.23 -0.22 1.62
N LEU A 70 -7.68 -1.39 1.30
CA LEU A 70 -7.92 -2.61 2.06
C LEU A 70 -6.59 -3.15 2.49
N ILE A 71 -6.41 -3.34 3.79
CA ILE A 71 -5.12 -3.74 4.34
C ILE A 71 -5.18 -5.21 4.73
N LEU A 72 -4.23 -5.98 4.20
CA LEU A 72 -4.09 -7.38 4.58
C LEU A 72 -2.75 -7.52 5.29
N MET A 73 -2.81 -7.80 6.59
CA MET A 73 -1.61 -7.91 7.40
C MET A 73 -1.28 -9.38 7.60
N GLY A 74 -0.05 -9.76 7.25
CA GLY A 74 0.38 -11.12 7.47
C GLY A 74 0.55 -11.41 8.94
N THR A 75 0.43 -12.68 9.31
CA THR A 75 0.59 -13.06 10.70
C THR A 75 2.06 -13.20 11.09
N GLY A 76 2.94 -13.29 10.10
CA GLY A 76 4.36 -13.32 10.37
C GLY A 76 4.93 -14.71 10.63
N ASP A 77 4.11 -15.67 10.94
CA ASP A 77 4.59 -17.02 11.21
C ASP A 77 3.90 -18.04 10.35
N GLN A 78 3.45 -17.61 9.22
CA GLN A 78 2.86 -18.49 8.22
C GLN A 78 3.94 -19.30 7.58
N ASN A 79 3.63 -20.50 7.29
CA ASN A 79 4.50 -21.26 6.46
C ASN A 79 4.13 -22.63 6.36
#